data_2577683df76838a237be082c2d039fe3
#
_entry.id   2577683df76838a237be082c2d039fe3
#
_cell.length_a   1.000
_cell.length_b   1.000
_cell.length_c   1.000
_cell.angle_alpha   90.00
_cell.angle_beta   90.00
_cell.angle_gamma   90.00
#
_symmetry.space_group_name_H-M   'P 1'
#
loop_
_entity.id
_entity.type
_entity.pdbx_description
1 polymer ?
#
loop_
_entity_poly.entity_id
_entity_poly.type
_entity_poly.pdbx_seq_one_letter_code
_entity_poly.pdbx_strand_id
1 'polypeptide(L)'
;SRTTRSAGRSRPSSHGRVPGVRRVVVRGVSPRTLQALLFYLYTNQVHFVTMPHIPPHGHLNEIHEEALAHLGDGSRQNAGVWPPAFSNKAAYCLGQQLDLPDLKLRAFDSISQNMSVRSVLADLLSPFGDRFGDVQRVHLDFIMQHWDEVKTRPDFVPIVENLAHGQYPKSSASLFQLFSKLSVQP
;
A
#
# COMPACT_ATOMS: atom_id res chain seq x y z
N SER A 1 3.18 -34.46 -59.98
CA SER A 1 4.12 -33.52 -59.39
C SER A 1 3.52 -32.95 -58.11
N ARG A 2 3.90 -33.46 -56.96
CA ARG A 2 3.47 -32.99 -55.64
C ARG A 2 4.66 -32.27 -55.01
N THR A 3 4.50 -30.97 -54.82
CA THR A 3 5.49 -30.11 -54.12
C THR A 3 5.12 -30.04 -52.64
N THR A 4 5.92 -30.66 -51.77
CA THR A 4 5.79 -30.59 -50.32
C THR A 4 6.51 -29.33 -49.80
N ARG A 5 5.74 -28.38 -49.22
CA ARG A 5 6.27 -27.24 -48.49
C ARG A 5 6.70 -27.66 -47.08
N SER A 6 7.99 -27.58 -46.84
CA SER A 6 8.60 -27.73 -45.54
C SER A 6 8.34 -26.48 -44.70
N ALA A 7 7.60 -26.63 -43.61
CA ALA A 7 7.39 -25.58 -42.60
C ALA A 7 8.59 -25.54 -41.67
N GLY A 8 9.40 -24.49 -41.76
CA GLY A 8 10.49 -24.21 -40.84
C GLY A 8 9.96 -23.89 -39.43
N ARG A 9 10.18 -24.78 -38.48
CA ARG A 9 9.98 -24.55 -37.04
C ARG A 9 11.07 -23.62 -36.55
N SER A 10 10.74 -22.36 -36.27
CA SER A 10 11.59 -21.42 -35.55
C SER A 10 11.79 -21.95 -34.12
N ARG A 11 13.02 -22.30 -33.80
CA ARG A 11 13.43 -22.63 -32.42
C ARG A 11 13.33 -21.37 -31.55
N PRO A 12 12.74 -21.43 -30.35
CA PRO A 12 12.83 -20.32 -29.40
C PRO A 12 14.29 -20.14 -28.99
N SER A 13 14.79 -18.91 -29.13
CA SER A 13 16.13 -18.50 -28.73
C SER A 13 16.33 -18.77 -27.23
N SER A 14 17.25 -19.66 -26.93
CA SER A 14 17.72 -19.92 -25.57
C SER A 14 18.41 -18.65 -25.06
N HIS A 15 17.71 -17.90 -24.19
CA HIS A 15 18.33 -16.83 -23.42
C HIS A 15 19.49 -17.43 -22.62
N GLY A 16 20.70 -16.99 -22.92
CA GLY A 16 21.95 -17.48 -22.34
C GLY A 16 21.87 -17.52 -20.82
N ARG A 17 21.97 -18.71 -20.27
CA ARG A 17 22.08 -18.93 -18.83
C ARG A 17 23.47 -18.50 -18.42
N VAL A 18 23.61 -17.36 -17.73
CA VAL A 18 24.87 -16.95 -17.10
C VAL A 18 25.19 -17.98 -16.01
N PRO A 19 26.34 -18.68 -16.07
CA PRO A 19 26.68 -19.69 -15.07
C PRO A 19 26.82 -19.04 -13.68
N GLY A 20 26.16 -19.61 -12.67
CA GLY A 20 26.28 -19.17 -11.28
C GLY A 20 25.19 -18.21 -10.79
N VAL A 21 24.31 -17.69 -11.65
CA VAL A 21 23.21 -16.82 -11.24
C VAL A 21 21.97 -17.65 -10.89
N ARG A 22 21.58 -17.66 -9.62
CA ARG A 22 20.30 -18.21 -9.18
C ARG A 22 19.19 -17.17 -9.41
N ARG A 23 18.23 -17.50 -10.24
CA ARG A 23 17.04 -16.68 -10.45
C ARG A 23 15.99 -17.00 -9.38
N VAL A 24 15.71 -16.04 -8.52
CA VAL A 24 14.62 -16.11 -7.54
C VAL A 24 13.44 -15.30 -8.04
N VAL A 25 12.26 -15.91 -8.11
CA VAL A 25 11.02 -15.22 -8.47
C VAL A 25 10.27 -14.89 -7.19
N VAL A 26 10.18 -13.60 -6.85
CA VAL A 26 9.37 -13.10 -5.74
C VAL A 26 8.01 -12.68 -6.29
N ARG A 27 6.93 -13.24 -5.74
CA ARG A 27 5.55 -12.96 -6.15
C ARG A 27 4.86 -12.07 -5.11
N GLY A 28 3.89 -11.26 -5.57
CA GLY A 28 3.06 -10.44 -4.68
C GLY A 28 3.74 -9.19 -4.12
N VAL A 29 4.95 -8.88 -4.55
CA VAL A 29 5.71 -7.69 -4.15
C VAL A 29 6.16 -6.93 -5.39
N SER A 30 5.96 -5.61 -5.41
CA SER A 30 6.43 -4.80 -6.52
C SER A 30 7.97 -4.74 -6.55
N PRO A 31 8.62 -4.56 -7.73
CA PRO A 31 10.07 -4.43 -7.82
C PRO A 31 10.65 -3.32 -6.93
N ARG A 32 9.96 -2.19 -6.82
CA ARG A 32 10.36 -1.06 -5.95
C ARG A 32 10.30 -1.43 -4.47
N THR A 33 9.22 -2.09 -4.05
CA THR A 33 9.07 -2.57 -2.68
C THR A 33 10.15 -3.60 -2.32
N LEU A 34 10.46 -4.52 -3.25
CA LEU A 34 11.53 -5.49 -3.06
C LEU A 34 12.91 -4.80 -2.95
N GLN A 35 13.17 -3.80 -3.80
CA GLN A 35 14.40 -3.01 -3.75
C GLN A 35 14.55 -2.29 -2.40
N ALA A 36 13.47 -1.66 -1.90
CA ALA A 36 13.48 -0.99 -0.62
C ALA A 36 13.67 -1.97 0.55
N LEU A 37 13.05 -3.14 0.49
CA LEU A 37 13.28 -4.20 1.47
C LEU A 37 14.73 -4.69 1.47
N LEU A 38 15.30 -4.96 0.31
CA LEU A 38 16.72 -5.38 0.20
C LEU A 38 17.64 -4.28 0.73
N PHE A 39 17.39 -3.01 0.39
CA PHE A 39 18.13 -1.89 0.95
C PHE A 39 18.10 -1.88 2.47
N TYR A 40 16.90 -2.02 3.07
CA TYR A 40 16.75 -2.11 4.51
C TYR A 40 17.56 -3.28 5.11
N LEU A 41 17.47 -4.48 4.52
CA LEU A 41 18.15 -5.67 5.04
C LEU A 41 19.67 -5.55 5.02
N TYR A 42 20.24 -4.82 4.06
CA TYR A 42 21.69 -4.63 3.95
C TYR A 42 22.23 -3.45 4.75
N THR A 43 21.42 -2.40 4.92
CA THR A 43 21.88 -1.13 5.51
C THR A 43 21.23 -0.80 6.85
N ASN A 44 20.16 -1.51 7.23
CA ASN A 44 19.28 -1.16 8.35
C ASN A 44 18.68 0.26 8.26
N GLN A 45 18.70 0.86 7.07
CA GLN A 45 18.11 2.17 6.80
C GLN A 45 16.82 2.02 6.01
N VAL A 46 15.85 2.89 6.30
CA VAL A 46 14.57 2.92 5.61
C VAL A 46 14.14 4.37 5.36
N HIS A 47 13.59 4.61 4.17
CA HIS A 47 12.96 5.88 3.83
C HIS A 47 11.49 5.62 3.52
N PHE A 48 10.61 5.99 4.45
CA PHE A 48 9.19 5.80 4.28
C PHE A 48 8.56 6.89 3.43
N VAL A 49 7.62 6.47 2.60
CA VAL A 49 6.70 7.36 1.89
C VAL A 49 5.28 6.95 2.22
N THR A 50 4.45 7.93 2.53
CA THR A 50 3.01 7.72 2.72
C THR A 50 2.34 7.78 1.37
N MET A 51 1.81 6.63 0.93
CA MET A 51 1.02 6.60 -0.30
C MET A 51 -0.38 7.13 0.01
N PRO A 52 -0.91 8.06 -0.80
CA PRO A 52 -2.29 8.52 -0.66
C PRO A 52 -3.25 7.35 -0.77
N HIS A 53 -4.36 7.41 -0.03
CA HIS A 53 -5.44 6.43 -0.15
C HIS A 53 -6.08 6.58 -1.53
N ILE A 54 -6.09 5.49 -2.31
CA ILE A 54 -6.79 5.44 -3.59
C ILE A 54 -8.20 4.91 -3.30
N PRO A 55 -9.26 5.70 -3.54
CA PRO A 55 -10.63 5.22 -3.35
C PRO A 55 -10.92 4.05 -4.30
N PRO A 56 -11.76 3.08 -3.89
CA PRO A 56 -12.00 1.84 -4.62
C PRO A 56 -12.60 2.04 -6.03
N HIS A 57 -13.07 3.23 -6.36
CA HIS A 57 -13.70 3.58 -7.64
C HIS A 57 -12.90 4.61 -8.47
N GLY A 58 -11.73 5.03 -8.02
CA GLY A 58 -10.84 5.86 -8.84
C GLY A 58 -10.26 5.03 -9.99
N HIS A 59 -10.32 5.56 -11.22
CA HIS A 59 -9.62 4.96 -12.35
C HIS A 59 -8.14 4.80 -11.99
N LEU A 60 -7.71 3.56 -11.76
CA LEU A 60 -6.36 3.20 -11.27
C LEU A 60 -5.23 3.83 -12.09
N ASN A 61 -5.50 4.14 -13.38
CA ASN A 61 -4.51 4.72 -14.28
C ASN A 61 -4.29 6.23 -14.04
N GLU A 62 -5.37 7.00 -13.78
CA GLU A 62 -5.26 8.45 -13.59
C GLU A 62 -4.61 8.81 -12.24
N ILE A 63 -4.98 8.10 -11.18
CA ILE A 63 -4.46 8.36 -9.82
C ILE A 63 -3.01 7.87 -9.69
N HIS A 64 -2.64 6.81 -10.41
CA HIS A 64 -1.26 6.33 -10.42
C HIS A 64 -0.33 7.31 -11.17
N GLU A 65 -0.81 7.91 -12.24
CA GLU A 65 -0.12 8.98 -13.00
C GLU A 65 -0.04 10.27 -12.14
N GLU A 66 -1.10 10.65 -11.44
CA GLU A 66 -1.15 11.85 -10.62
C GLU A 66 -0.30 11.72 -9.35
N ALA A 67 -0.33 10.56 -8.67
CA ALA A 67 0.55 10.27 -7.55
C ALA A 67 2.03 10.20 -7.97
N LEU A 68 2.32 9.74 -9.19
CA LEU A 68 3.65 9.75 -9.79
C LEU A 68 4.06 11.15 -10.24
N ALA A 69 3.13 11.99 -10.71
CA ALA A 69 3.36 13.37 -11.10
C ALA A 69 3.69 14.26 -9.88
N HIS A 70 3.03 14.03 -8.74
CA HIS A 70 3.35 14.74 -7.49
C HIS A 70 4.69 14.32 -6.86
N LEU A 71 5.23 13.15 -7.22
CA LEU A 71 6.60 12.77 -6.88
C LEU A 71 7.67 13.47 -7.75
N GLY A 72 7.23 14.40 -8.61
CA GLY A 72 8.06 15.23 -9.47
C GLY A 72 8.51 14.51 -10.75
N ASP A 73 8.69 15.29 -11.80
CA ASP A 73 9.21 14.91 -13.14
C ASP A 73 10.58 14.16 -13.10
N GLY A 74 11.20 14.09 -11.91
CA GLY A 74 12.38 13.27 -11.63
C GLY A 74 12.18 11.77 -11.59
N SER A 75 10.92 11.25 -11.56
CA SER A 75 10.67 9.83 -11.33
C SER A 75 11.02 8.93 -12.54
N ARG A 76 11.07 9.47 -13.74
CA ARG A 76 11.55 8.74 -14.95
C ARG A 76 13.07 8.77 -15.11
N GLN A 77 13.76 9.76 -14.52
CA GLN A 77 15.22 9.86 -14.53
C GLN A 77 15.87 9.26 -13.29
N ASN A 78 15.10 8.95 -12.24
CA ASN A 78 15.60 8.49 -10.95
C ASN A 78 15.66 6.95 -10.82
N ALA A 79 16.22 6.26 -11.80
CA ALA A 79 16.65 4.86 -11.63
C ALA A 79 17.78 4.71 -10.59
N GLY A 80 18.12 5.77 -9.86
CA GLY A 80 19.24 5.83 -8.92
C GLY A 80 19.05 6.70 -7.68
N VAL A 81 17.83 7.15 -7.34
CA VAL A 81 17.62 7.87 -6.07
C VAL A 81 17.74 6.91 -4.89
N TRP A 82 18.80 7.06 -4.16
CA TRP A 82 19.05 6.39 -2.89
C TRP A 82 18.72 7.35 -1.74
N PRO A 83 18.08 6.86 -0.67
CA PRO A 83 17.52 5.51 -0.45
C PRO A 83 16.21 5.26 -1.23
N PRO A 84 15.91 4.01 -1.63
CA PRO A 84 14.68 3.69 -2.32
C PRO A 84 13.47 3.92 -1.40
N ALA A 85 12.44 4.57 -1.93
CA ALA A 85 11.21 4.86 -1.21
C ALA A 85 10.46 3.57 -0.85
N PHE A 86 10.07 3.42 0.42
CA PHE A 86 9.34 2.27 0.93
C PHE A 86 7.96 2.72 1.44
N SER A 87 6.88 2.20 0.89
CA SER A 87 5.55 2.44 1.44
C SER A 87 5.49 1.92 2.88
N ASN A 88 5.10 2.78 3.83
CA ASN A 88 4.98 2.39 5.23
C ASN A 88 4.00 1.21 5.44
N LYS A 89 2.86 1.18 4.72
CA LYS A 89 1.91 0.07 4.75
C LYS A 89 2.51 -1.22 4.21
N ALA A 90 3.27 -1.15 3.09
CA ALA A 90 3.94 -2.31 2.51
C ALA A 90 5.06 -2.83 3.43
N ALA A 91 5.83 -1.93 4.04
CA ALA A 91 6.88 -2.27 5.00
C ALA A 91 6.30 -2.94 6.25
N TYR A 92 5.18 -2.44 6.77
CA TYR A 92 4.47 -3.06 7.88
C TYR A 92 4.02 -4.49 7.55
N CYS A 93 3.37 -4.70 6.37
CA CYS A 93 2.95 -6.02 5.92
C CYS A 93 4.13 -6.99 5.78
N LEU A 94 5.22 -6.54 5.16
CA LEU A 94 6.42 -7.37 4.99
C LEU A 94 7.14 -7.62 6.31
N GLY A 95 7.20 -6.64 7.21
CA GLY A 95 7.72 -6.79 8.56
C GLY A 95 6.99 -7.89 9.35
N GLN A 96 5.65 -7.90 9.24
CA GLN A 96 4.82 -8.94 9.84
C GLN A 96 4.98 -10.30 9.16
N GLN A 97 5.05 -10.33 7.82
CA GLN A 97 5.12 -11.58 7.05
C GLN A 97 6.48 -12.27 7.14
N LEU A 98 7.56 -11.50 7.22
CA LEU A 98 8.94 -11.98 7.23
C LEU A 98 9.53 -12.06 8.65
N ASP A 99 8.72 -11.79 9.67
CA ASP A 99 9.14 -11.75 11.08
C ASP A 99 10.31 -10.78 11.31
N LEU A 100 10.16 -9.54 10.79
CA LEU A 100 11.10 -8.44 10.97
C LEU A 100 10.50 -7.39 11.91
N PRO A 101 10.61 -7.60 13.24
CA PRO A 101 9.92 -6.77 14.24
C PRO A 101 10.36 -5.30 14.20
N ASP A 102 11.63 -5.02 13.95
CA ASP A 102 12.13 -3.64 13.87
C ASP A 102 11.57 -2.89 12.65
N LEU A 103 11.47 -3.56 11.50
CA LEU A 103 10.86 -2.98 10.32
C LEU A 103 9.38 -2.70 10.54
N LYS A 104 8.67 -3.66 11.14
CA LYS A 104 7.25 -3.51 11.49
C LYS A 104 7.03 -2.33 12.44
N LEU A 105 7.84 -2.23 13.50
CA LEU A 105 7.73 -1.14 14.48
C LEU A 105 7.98 0.22 13.84
N ARG A 106 9.07 0.38 13.10
CA ARG A 106 9.38 1.63 12.39
C ARG A 106 8.28 2.01 11.38
N ALA A 107 7.72 1.03 10.68
CA ALA A 107 6.62 1.24 9.75
C ALA A 107 5.33 1.66 10.48
N PHE A 108 5.03 1.07 11.62
CA PHE A 108 3.91 1.43 12.49
C PHE A 108 4.04 2.87 13.01
N ASP A 109 5.22 3.24 13.51
CA ASP A 109 5.52 4.60 13.95
C ASP A 109 5.34 5.61 12.81
N SER A 110 5.83 5.27 11.61
CA SER A 110 5.62 6.10 10.42
C SER A 110 4.15 6.24 10.06
N ILE A 111 3.34 5.17 10.14
CA ILE A 111 1.89 5.23 9.91
C ILE A 111 1.25 6.16 10.93
N SER A 112 1.57 6.00 12.21
CA SER A 112 0.99 6.78 13.30
C SER A 112 1.33 8.26 13.21
N GLN A 113 2.57 8.60 12.85
CA GLN A 113 3.03 9.99 12.72
C GLN A 113 2.47 10.71 11.49
N ASN A 114 2.11 9.97 10.45
CA ASN A 114 1.60 10.52 9.19
C ASN A 114 0.07 10.42 9.05
N MET A 115 -0.64 10.12 10.13
CA MET A 115 -2.10 10.17 10.13
C MET A 115 -2.59 11.62 9.93
N SER A 116 -3.66 11.75 9.18
CA SER A 116 -4.30 13.04 8.95
C SER A 116 -5.82 12.89 9.01
N VAL A 117 -6.49 13.95 9.44
CA VAL A 117 -7.96 14.02 9.41
C VAL A 117 -8.49 13.73 8.00
N ARG A 118 -7.68 14.04 6.98
CA ARG A 118 -8.04 13.87 5.58
C ARG A 118 -8.10 12.40 5.13
N SER A 119 -7.23 11.55 5.65
CA SER A 119 -7.08 10.17 5.16
C SER A 119 -7.55 9.12 6.17
N VAL A 120 -7.62 9.46 7.45
CA VAL A 120 -7.77 8.48 8.55
C VAL A 120 -9.03 7.62 8.43
N LEU A 121 -10.17 8.20 8.03
CA LEU A 121 -11.41 7.44 7.90
C LEU A 121 -11.33 6.42 6.74
N ALA A 122 -10.79 6.85 5.60
CA ALA A 122 -10.57 5.97 4.46
C ALA A 122 -9.50 4.89 4.75
N ASP A 123 -8.46 5.23 5.52
CA ASP A 123 -7.44 4.28 5.96
C ASP A 123 -7.99 3.25 6.94
N LEU A 124 -8.84 3.65 7.88
CA LEU A 124 -9.56 2.75 8.81
C LEU A 124 -10.44 1.75 8.06
N LEU A 125 -11.18 2.22 7.04
CA LEU A 125 -12.09 1.39 6.25
C LEU A 125 -11.39 0.60 5.13
N SER A 126 -10.07 0.77 4.97
CA SER A 126 -9.28 0.04 3.99
C SER A 126 -9.06 -1.42 4.41
N PRO A 127 -8.79 -2.32 3.46
CA PRO A 127 -8.41 -3.70 3.77
C PRO A 127 -7.16 -3.81 4.66
N PHE A 128 -6.31 -2.79 4.66
CA PHE A 128 -5.13 -2.72 5.53
C PHE A 128 -5.54 -2.40 6.97
N GLY A 129 -6.38 -1.38 7.18
CA GLY A 129 -6.88 -1.01 8.51
C GLY A 129 -7.69 -2.14 9.16
N ASP A 130 -8.53 -2.82 8.38
CA ASP A 130 -9.32 -3.95 8.88
C ASP A 130 -8.49 -5.18 9.26
N ARG A 131 -7.36 -5.39 8.56
CA ARG A 131 -6.51 -6.57 8.76
C ARG A 131 -5.69 -6.54 10.05
N PHE A 132 -5.28 -5.35 10.51
CA PHE A 132 -4.32 -5.19 11.60
C PHE A 132 -4.94 -4.42 12.77
N GLY A 133 -5.28 -5.13 13.85
CA GLY A 133 -6.00 -4.57 15.00
C GLY A 133 -5.22 -3.49 15.76
N ASP A 134 -3.88 -3.50 15.76
CA ASP A 134 -3.04 -2.45 16.32
C ASP A 134 -3.13 -1.16 15.48
N VAL A 135 -3.06 -1.28 14.16
CA VAL A 135 -3.25 -0.17 13.23
C VAL A 135 -4.68 0.39 13.31
N GLN A 136 -5.68 -0.50 13.34
CA GLN A 136 -7.09 -0.12 13.51
C GLN A 136 -7.31 0.72 14.78
N ARG A 137 -6.74 0.28 15.90
CA ARG A 137 -6.87 0.97 17.19
C ARG A 137 -6.34 2.39 17.12
N VAL A 138 -5.14 2.57 16.57
CA VAL A 138 -4.52 3.90 16.45
C VAL A 138 -5.34 4.83 15.56
N HIS A 139 -5.89 4.30 14.45
CA HIS A 139 -6.79 5.10 13.58
C HIS A 139 -8.08 5.50 14.33
N LEU A 140 -8.68 4.57 15.08
CA LEU A 140 -9.88 4.86 15.88
C LEU A 140 -9.58 5.92 16.95
N ASP A 141 -8.48 5.80 17.67
CA ASP A 141 -8.09 6.76 18.71
C ASP A 141 -7.83 8.15 18.10
N PHE A 142 -7.20 8.22 16.94
CA PHE A 142 -7.00 9.49 16.22
C PHE A 142 -8.34 10.10 15.76
N ILE A 143 -9.26 9.30 15.21
CA ILE A 143 -10.61 9.76 14.81
C ILE A 143 -11.34 10.33 16.01
N MET A 144 -11.28 9.65 17.16
CA MET A 144 -11.95 10.12 18.38
C MET A 144 -11.40 11.45 18.88
N GLN A 145 -10.07 11.64 18.82
CA GLN A 145 -9.42 12.89 19.20
C GLN A 145 -9.78 14.06 18.27
N HIS A 146 -10.02 13.77 16.99
CA HIS A 146 -10.30 14.77 15.94
C HIS A 146 -11.72 14.66 15.38
N TRP A 147 -12.68 14.10 16.15
CA TRP A 147 -14.00 13.79 15.66
C TRP A 147 -14.73 15.00 15.05
N ASP A 148 -14.66 16.16 15.69
CA ASP A 148 -15.31 17.37 15.22
C ASP A 148 -14.81 17.82 13.85
N GLU A 149 -13.52 17.64 13.58
CA GLU A 149 -12.93 17.94 12.29
C GLU A 149 -13.29 16.87 11.24
N VAL A 150 -13.24 15.58 11.61
CA VAL A 150 -13.55 14.46 10.71
C VAL A 150 -14.99 14.52 10.22
N LYS A 151 -15.97 14.76 11.11
CA LYS A 151 -17.40 14.78 10.77
C LYS A 151 -17.80 15.96 9.87
N THR A 152 -17.05 17.08 9.90
CA THR A 152 -17.36 18.28 9.10
C THR A 152 -16.76 18.25 7.71
N ARG A 153 -16.01 17.21 7.38
CA ARG A 153 -15.37 17.09 6.06
C ARG A 153 -16.39 16.82 4.95
N PRO A 154 -16.17 17.38 3.75
CA PRO A 154 -17.07 17.18 2.61
C PRO A 154 -17.12 15.73 2.10
N ASP A 155 -16.06 14.93 2.34
CA ASP A 155 -15.99 13.53 1.95
C ASP A 155 -16.55 12.57 3.02
N PHE A 156 -16.93 13.05 4.20
CA PHE A 156 -17.49 12.23 5.27
C PHE A 156 -18.83 11.59 4.85
N VAL A 157 -19.77 12.39 4.34
CA VAL A 157 -21.09 11.91 3.91
C VAL A 157 -20.97 10.87 2.79
N PRO A 158 -20.25 11.14 1.68
CA PRO A 158 -20.00 10.13 0.64
C PRO A 158 -19.38 8.83 1.16
N ILE A 159 -18.47 8.88 2.13
CA ILE A 159 -17.88 7.67 2.73
C ILE A 159 -18.93 6.87 3.49
N VAL A 160 -19.79 7.55 4.27
CA VAL A 160 -20.87 6.90 5.02
C VAL A 160 -21.93 6.31 4.08
N GLU A 161 -22.26 7.00 2.98
CA GLU A 161 -23.18 6.48 1.96
C GLU A 161 -22.59 5.24 1.26
N ASN A 162 -21.34 5.27 0.85
CA ASN A 162 -20.64 4.12 0.28
C ASN A 162 -20.62 2.92 1.22
N LEU A 163 -20.50 3.19 2.50
CA LEU A 163 -20.59 2.20 3.55
C LEU A 163 -21.98 1.56 3.63
N ALA A 164 -23.04 2.40 3.63
CA ALA A 164 -24.43 1.94 3.64
C ALA A 164 -24.75 1.09 2.39
N HIS A 165 -24.09 1.36 1.26
CA HIS A 165 -24.20 0.57 0.02
C HIS A 165 -23.32 -0.69 0.02
N GLY A 166 -22.65 -1.02 1.13
CA GLY A 166 -21.85 -2.22 1.25
C GLY A 166 -20.52 -2.22 0.45
N GLN A 167 -20.01 -1.04 0.09
CA GLN A 167 -18.76 -0.92 -0.65
C GLN A 167 -17.51 -1.24 0.19
N TYR A 168 -17.69 -1.34 1.51
CA TYR A 168 -16.65 -1.73 2.47
C TYR A 168 -17.07 -3.01 3.24
N PRO A 169 -17.16 -4.17 2.56
CA PRO A 169 -17.77 -5.38 3.14
C PRO A 169 -17.05 -5.95 4.36
N LYS A 170 -15.79 -5.59 4.55
CA LYS A 170 -14.97 -6.05 5.69
C LYS A 170 -14.90 -5.07 6.85
N SER A 171 -15.39 -3.85 6.67
CA SER A 171 -15.23 -2.76 7.66
C SER A 171 -16.31 -2.73 8.74
N SER A 172 -17.21 -3.71 8.78
CA SER A 172 -18.31 -3.76 9.77
C SER A 172 -17.81 -3.77 11.21
N ALA A 173 -16.72 -4.48 11.49
CA ALA A 173 -16.12 -4.52 12.83
C ALA A 173 -15.52 -3.18 13.23
N SER A 174 -14.80 -2.53 12.32
CA SER A 174 -14.19 -1.20 12.52
C SER A 174 -15.25 -0.14 12.81
N LEU A 175 -16.38 -0.23 12.11
CA LEU A 175 -17.51 0.69 12.30
C LEU A 175 -18.23 0.46 13.62
N PHE A 176 -18.49 -0.81 13.94
CA PHE A 176 -19.09 -1.13 15.22
C PHE A 176 -18.25 -0.57 16.37
N GLN A 177 -16.92 -0.70 16.29
CA GLN A 177 -16.00 -0.13 17.29
C GLN A 177 -16.06 1.41 17.29
N LEU A 178 -16.12 2.06 16.13
CA LEU A 178 -16.23 3.51 16.02
C LEU A 178 -17.54 4.00 16.67
N PHE A 179 -18.68 3.41 16.30
CA PHE A 179 -19.99 3.79 16.88
C PHE A 179 -20.07 3.48 18.37
N SER A 180 -19.52 2.36 18.82
CA SER A 180 -19.46 2.02 20.25
C SER A 180 -18.65 3.05 21.05
N LYS A 181 -17.53 3.52 20.52
CA LYS A 181 -16.74 4.60 21.16
C LYS A 181 -17.47 5.94 21.16
N LEU A 182 -18.15 6.29 20.06
CA LEU A 182 -18.93 7.55 19.96
C LEU A 182 -20.12 7.57 20.90
N SER A 183 -20.78 6.43 21.17
CA SER A 183 -21.94 6.35 22.08
C SER A 183 -21.56 6.45 23.56
N VAL A 184 -20.29 6.29 23.91
CA VAL A 184 -19.80 6.35 25.29
C VAL A 184 -19.28 7.74 25.68
N GLN A 185 -19.11 8.64 24.71
CA GLN A 185 -18.73 10.03 25.01
C GLN A 185 -19.96 10.80 25.54
N PRO A 186 -19.91 11.33 26.77
CA PRO A 186 -20.99 12.13 27.36
C PRO A 186 -21.11 13.51 26.68
#